data_72acecab73e00e0f1230e7ab6f737103
#
_entry.id   72acecab73e00e0f1230e7ab6f737103
#
_cell.length_a   1.000
_cell.length_b   1.000
_cell.length_c   1.000
_cell.angle_alpha   90.00
_cell.angle_beta   90.00
_cell.angle_gamma   90.00
#
_symmetry.space_group_name_H-M   'P 1'
#
loop_
_entity.id
_entity.type
_entity.pdbx_description
1 polymer ?
#
loop_
_entity_poly.entity_id
_entity_poly.type
_entity_poly.pdbx_seq_one_letter_code
_entity_poly.pdbx_strand_id
1 'polypeptide(L)'
;MKKFLFLVALVATVMITGCSEQAALKRDLKRALAVAVEQDKQQAERIAPLEDKFPRTFENGQVKFTGAKGWVSGFFPASLWLLYEHTGDEELKFYAENFTRRLESVKDYTGTHDLGFMIFCPFGNAYRLTGDEYYKEVIEQASASLASRYNEQVGCIRSWNTGRKENPELDFMVIIDNMMNIEMLEWCGGYSEITRSHADKTIENHFREDNSTFHVVAYNELTGEVVERRTKQGDADSSAWARGQSWGLYGYTMMYRMTGEKRYLEQAVKIADYLIPRLPEDAIPNWDYDAEKQFKDSSAGSIMASALIELYGHTQNAEYLAVAERQLRSLVSEAYFAKVGENGNFLLKHGVGHLPGNSEVDVPLSYGDYYFIEAAMRYLAL
;
A
#
# COMPACT_ATOMS: atom_id res chain seq x y z
N MET A 1 -17.29 -24.80 -43.16
CA MET A 1 -16.59 -23.55 -43.50
C MET A 1 -17.23 -22.31 -42.86
N LYS A 2 -18.53 -22.01 -43.02
CA LYS A 2 -19.17 -20.79 -42.46
C LYS A 2 -19.06 -20.65 -40.91
N LYS A 3 -19.17 -21.74 -40.12
CA LYS A 3 -19.02 -21.70 -38.65
C LYS A 3 -17.58 -21.41 -38.21
N PHE A 4 -16.57 -21.86 -38.96
CA PHE A 4 -15.15 -21.61 -38.66
C PHE A 4 -14.75 -20.17 -38.94
N LEU A 5 -15.27 -19.59 -40.01
CA LEU A 5 -15.06 -18.15 -40.34
C LEU A 5 -15.73 -17.23 -39.29
N PHE A 6 -16.88 -17.60 -38.73
CA PHE A 6 -17.56 -16.82 -37.73
C PHE A 6 -16.78 -16.82 -36.40
N LEU A 7 -16.21 -17.96 -36.02
CA LEU A 7 -15.38 -18.09 -34.81
C LEU A 7 -14.09 -17.30 -34.93
N VAL A 8 -13.40 -17.36 -36.07
CA VAL A 8 -12.16 -16.60 -36.34
C VAL A 8 -12.44 -15.09 -36.36
N ALA A 9 -13.56 -14.64 -36.94
CA ALA A 9 -13.96 -13.24 -36.94
C ALA A 9 -14.29 -12.73 -35.54
N LEU A 10 -14.97 -13.54 -34.70
CA LEU A 10 -15.30 -13.19 -33.32
C LEU A 10 -14.05 -13.07 -32.45
N VAL A 11 -13.11 -14.02 -32.57
CA VAL A 11 -11.84 -14.00 -31.84
C VAL A 11 -10.97 -12.80 -32.27
N ALA A 12 -10.91 -12.50 -33.57
CA ALA A 12 -10.18 -11.35 -34.09
C ALA A 12 -10.79 -10.02 -33.59
N THR A 13 -12.14 -9.91 -33.52
CA THR A 13 -12.81 -8.71 -33.03
C THR A 13 -12.55 -8.51 -31.54
N VAL A 14 -12.58 -9.56 -30.72
CA VAL A 14 -12.28 -9.48 -29.27
C VAL A 14 -10.82 -9.10 -29.03
N MET A 15 -9.87 -9.62 -29.80
CA MET A 15 -8.46 -9.23 -29.67
C MET A 15 -8.22 -7.77 -30.09
N ILE A 16 -8.88 -7.27 -31.14
CA ILE A 16 -8.72 -5.90 -31.60
C ILE A 16 -9.33 -4.90 -30.59
N THR A 17 -10.48 -5.22 -30.01
CA THR A 17 -11.10 -4.37 -28.98
C THR A 17 -10.26 -4.36 -27.70
N GLY A 18 -9.78 -5.49 -27.23
CA GLY A 18 -8.90 -5.58 -26.04
C GLY A 18 -7.62 -4.79 -26.20
N CYS A 19 -6.92 -4.90 -27.35
CA CYS A 19 -5.73 -4.09 -27.64
C CYS A 19 -6.03 -2.57 -27.67
N SER A 20 -7.20 -2.17 -28.18
CA SER A 20 -7.61 -0.76 -28.22
C SER A 20 -7.90 -0.19 -26.81
N GLU A 21 -8.49 -1.00 -25.95
CA GLU A 21 -8.81 -0.62 -24.56
C GLU A 21 -7.56 -0.53 -23.69
N GLN A 22 -6.62 -1.45 -23.80
CA GLN A 22 -5.33 -1.38 -23.10
C GLN A 22 -4.51 -0.17 -23.57
N ALA A 23 -4.47 0.10 -24.89
CA ALA A 23 -3.81 1.27 -25.42
C ALA A 23 -4.47 2.59 -24.93
N ALA A 24 -5.80 2.60 -24.76
CA ALA A 24 -6.51 3.74 -24.17
C ALA A 24 -6.12 3.92 -22.70
N LEU A 25 -6.15 2.86 -21.90
CA LEU A 25 -5.72 2.92 -20.50
C LEU A 25 -4.28 3.40 -20.34
N LYS A 26 -3.34 2.87 -21.15
CA LYS A 26 -1.94 3.35 -21.11
C LYS A 26 -1.82 4.86 -21.43
N ARG A 27 -2.64 5.40 -22.35
CA ARG A 27 -2.67 6.86 -22.62
C ARG A 27 -3.22 7.65 -21.44
N ASP A 28 -4.30 7.16 -20.81
CA ASP A 28 -4.93 7.83 -19.68
C ASP A 28 -4.03 7.81 -18.44
N LEU A 29 -3.34 6.71 -18.17
CA LEU A 29 -2.32 6.61 -17.11
C LEU A 29 -1.16 7.58 -17.34
N LYS A 30 -0.65 7.71 -18.58
CA LYS A 30 0.40 8.70 -18.90
C LYS A 30 -0.06 10.13 -18.65
N ARG A 31 -1.33 10.45 -18.95
CA ARG A 31 -1.93 11.77 -18.62
C ARG A 31 -2.05 11.96 -17.12
N ALA A 32 -2.50 10.93 -16.39
CA ALA A 32 -2.62 10.99 -14.94
C ALA A 32 -1.24 11.19 -14.27
N LEU A 33 -0.20 10.50 -14.74
CA LEU A 33 1.16 10.72 -14.24
C LEU A 33 1.69 12.11 -14.56
N ALA A 34 1.34 12.71 -15.71
CA ALA A 34 1.68 14.09 -15.99
C ALA A 34 0.99 15.09 -15.03
N VAL A 35 -0.28 14.83 -14.67
CA VAL A 35 -0.98 15.60 -13.63
C VAL A 35 -0.32 15.38 -12.27
N ALA A 36 0.09 14.15 -11.94
CA ALA A 36 0.79 13.83 -10.69
C ALA A 36 2.10 14.62 -10.55
N VAL A 37 2.89 14.72 -11.62
CA VAL A 37 4.12 15.53 -11.66
C VAL A 37 3.82 16.98 -11.29
N GLU A 38 2.82 17.58 -11.91
CA GLU A 38 2.45 18.99 -11.65
C GLU A 38 1.92 19.19 -10.24
N GLN A 39 1.03 18.32 -9.77
CA GLN A 39 0.47 18.38 -8.42
C GLN A 39 1.54 18.23 -7.34
N ASP A 40 2.41 17.23 -7.49
CA ASP A 40 3.45 16.94 -6.49
C ASP A 40 4.55 18.02 -6.46
N LYS A 41 4.88 18.63 -7.59
CA LYS A 41 5.77 19.80 -7.63
C LYS A 41 5.17 20.99 -6.89
N GLN A 42 3.91 21.33 -7.17
CA GLN A 42 3.22 22.42 -6.47
C GLN A 42 3.10 22.14 -4.96
N GLN A 43 2.86 20.89 -4.59
CA GLN A 43 2.84 20.47 -3.18
C GLN A 43 4.22 20.58 -2.54
N ALA A 44 5.28 20.12 -3.22
CA ALA A 44 6.65 20.20 -2.75
C ALA A 44 7.11 21.64 -2.56
N GLU A 45 6.86 22.53 -3.52
CA GLU A 45 7.17 23.95 -3.43
C GLU A 45 6.50 24.59 -2.21
N ARG A 46 5.19 24.32 -2.02
CA ARG A 46 4.42 24.87 -0.90
C ARG A 46 4.94 24.45 0.47
N ILE A 47 5.38 23.18 0.62
CA ILE A 47 5.81 22.63 1.90
C ILE A 47 7.33 22.67 2.11
N ALA A 48 8.12 22.98 1.08
CA ALA A 48 9.58 23.07 1.19
C ALA A 48 10.07 23.98 2.33
N PRO A 49 9.45 25.16 2.59
CA PRO A 49 9.83 26.00 3.71
C PRO A 49 9.35 25.53 5.08
N LEU A 50 8.53 24.47 5.14
CA LEU A 50 7.98 23.94 6.39
C LEU A 50 8.86 22.78 6.86
N GLU A 51 9.57 23.00 7.96
CA GLU A 51 10.34 21.93 8.62
C GLU A 51 9.38 20.85 9.20
N ASP A 52 9.78 19.59 9.18
CA ASP A 52 9.05 18.46 9.77
C ASP A 52 7.54 18.41 9.40
N LYS A 53 7.21 18.71 8.13
CA LYS A 53 5.85 18.62 7.59
C LYS A 53 5.81 17.75 6.34
N PHE A 54 4.87 16.78 6.37
CA PHE A 54 4.58 15.89 5.26
C PHE A 54 3.08 15.89 4.99
N PRO A 55 2.62 15.92 3.72
CA PRO A 55 1.21 15.91 3.38
C PRO A 55 0.57 14.60 3.87
N ARG A 56 -0.57 14.72 4.51
CA ARG A 56 -1.33 13.57 5.00
C ARG A 56 -2.66 13.43 4.27
N THR A 57 -3.46 14.49 4.29
CA THR A 57 -4.78 14.55 3.66
C THR A 57 -5.19 16.01 3.39
N PHE A 58 -6.30 16.19 2.67
CA PHE A 58 -6.95 17.48 2.47
C PHE A 58 -8.38 17.43 2.96
N GLU A 59 -8.68 18.24 3.95
CA GLU A 59 -9.97 18.19 4.64
C GLU A 59 -10.40 19.61 5.04
N ASN A 60 -11.67 19.94 4.83
CA ASN A 60 -12.23 21.27 5.13
C ASN A 60 -11.46 22.42 4.44
N GLY A 61 -11.04 22.21 3.18
CA GLY A 61 -10.31 23.22 2.41
C GLY A 61 -8.86 23.44 2.83
N GLN A 62 -8.30 22.57 3.66
CA GLN A 62 -6.94 22.68 4.19
C GLN A 62 -6.16 21.37 4.06
N VAL A 63 -4.90 21.47 3.64
CA VAL A 63 -3.97 20.37 3.73
C VAL A 63 -3.64 20.11 5.20
N LYS A 64 -3.82 18.88 5.63
CA LYS A 64 -3.37 18.40 6.94
C LYS A 64 -1.99 17.76 6.79
N PHE A 65 -1.15 17.98 7.77
CA PHE A 65 0.22 17.49 7.78
C PHE A 65 0.46 16.49 8.92
N THR A 66 1.46 15.67 8.72
CA THR A 66 2.07 14.85 9.77
C THR A 66 3.52 15.27 9.96
N GLY A 67 4.12 14.97 11.12
CA GLY A 67 5.56 15.07 11.34
C GLY A 67 6.28 13.81 10.87
N ALA A 68 7.61 13.82 10.95
CA ALA A 68 8.46 12.72 10.49
C ALA A 68 8.12 11.35 11.12
N LYS A 69 7.68 11.32 12.38
CA LYS A 69 7.27 10.08 13.08
C LYS A 69 5.82 9.64 12.80
N GLY A 70 5.09 10.33 11.93
CA GLY A 70 3.78 9.88 11.49
C GLY A 70 3.90 8.81 10.41
N TRP A 71 3.15 7.72 10.52
CA TRP A 71 3.28 6.55 9.66
C TRP A 71 3.17 6.82 8.15
N VAL A 72 2.50 7.91 7.75
CA VAL A 72 2.34 8.31 6.33
C VAL A 72 3.47 9.22 5.82
N SER A 73 4.45 9.58 6.65
CA SER A 73 5.45 10.60 6.31
C SER A 73 6.34 10.22 5.12
N GLY A 74 6.53 8.92 4.87
CA GLY A 74 7.39 8.42 3.80
C GLY A 74 6.74 8.41 2.41
N PHE A 75 5.41 8.47 2.29
CA PHE A 75 4.75 8.27 1.00
C PHE A 75 4.95 9.44 0.03
N PHE A 76 4.85 10.67 0.50
CA PHE A 76 5.05 11.83 -0.38
C PHE A 76 6.47 11.88 -0.98
N PRO A 77 7.57 11.80 -0.20
CA PRO A 77 8.90 11.73 -0.80
C PRO A 77 9.09 10.50 -1.70
N ALA A 78 8.45 9.36 -1.37
CA ALA A 78 8.49 8.19 -2.24
C ALA A 78 7.75 8.40 -3.57
N SER A 79 6.61 9.11 -3.57
CA SER A 79 5.91 9.51 -4.80
C SER A 79 6.81 10.38 -5.69
N LEU A 80 7.53 11.34 -5.11
CA LEU A 80 8.48 12.17 -5.84
C LEU A 80 9.60 11.35 -6.50
N TRP A 81 10.13 10.33 -5.81
CA TRP A 81 11.12 9.41 -6.39
C TRP A 81 10.56 8.59 -7.56
N LEU A 82 9.34 8.06 -7.45
CA LEU A 82 8.69 7.34 -8.55
C LEU A 82 8.43 8.25 -9.75
N LEU A 83 7.99 9.49 -9.51
CA LEU A 83 7.77 10.45 -10.59
C LEU A 83 9.09 10.91 -11.22
N TYR A 84 10.17 11.03 -10.45
CA TYR A 84 11.53 11.22 -11.00
C TYR A 84 11.95 10.05 -11.89
N GLU A 85 11.76 8.82 -11.44
CA GLU A 85 12.04 7.63 -12.26
C GLU A 85 11.28 7.64 -13.60
N HIS A 86 10.01 8.06 -13.54
CA HIS A 86 9.16 8.12 -14.73
C HIS A 86 9.58 9.20 -15.74
N THR A 87 10.07 10.34 -15.25
CA THR A 87 10.28 11.54 -16.07
C THR A 87 11.74 11.92 -16.32
N GLY A 88 12.64 11.55 -15.39
CA GLY A 88 14.00 12.08 -15.34
C GLY A 88 14.09 13.55 -14.95
N ASP A 89 13.04 14.13 -14.32
CA ASP A 89 12.97 15.54 -13.96
C ASP A 89 13.80 15.83 -12.70
N GLU A 90 14.90 16.58 -12.85
CA GLU A 90 15.82 16.88 -11.76
C GLU A 90 15.22 17.76 -10.65
N GLU A 91 14.14 18.48 -10.92
CA GLU A 91 13.42 19.22 -9.87
C GLU A 91 12.67 18.26 -8.93
N LEU A 92 12.04 17.22 -9.48
CA LEU A 92 11.44 16.16 -8.68
C LEU A 92 12.48 15.44 -7.83
N LYS A 93 13.66 15.15 -8.39
CA LYS A 93 14.77 14.56 -7.64
C LYS A 93 15.22 15.44 -6.48
N PHE A 94 15.40 16.75 -6.74
CA PHE A 94 15.78 17.72 -5.71
C PHE A 94 14.80 17.69 -4.53
N TYR A 95 13.50 17.74 -4.81
CA TYR A 95 12.49 17.66 -3.76
C TYR A 95 12.46 16.27 -3.08
N ALA A 96 12.56 15.19 -3.85
CA ALA A 96 12.61 13.83 -3.31
C ALA A 96 13.77 13.65 -2.32
N GLU A 97 14.99 14.07 -2.69
CA GLU A 97 16.15 14.05 -1.80
C GLU A 97 15.93 14.88 -0.53
N ASN A 98 15.43 16.12 -0.71
CA ASN A 98 15.20 17.02 0.42
C ASN A 98 14.22 16.44 1.44
N PHE A 99 13.05 15.97 0.99
CA PHE A 99 12.03 15.41 1.89
C PHE A 99 12.45 14.05 2.46
N THR A 100 13.17 13.22 1.71
CA THR A 100 13.71 11.94 2.20
C THR A 100 14.67 12.18 3.35
N ARG A 101 15.62 13.11 3.22
CA ARG A 101 16.61 13.42 4.27
C ARG A 101 15.98 13.94 5.57
N ARG A 102 14.81 14.60 5.51
CA ARG A 102 14.06 15.04 6.71
C ARG A 102 13.59 13.86 7.57
N LEU A 103 13.51 12.65 7.00
CA LEU A 103 13.09 11.45 7.71
C LEU A 103 14.26 10.67 8.33
N GLU A 104 15.52 11.10 8.16
CA GLU A 104 16.67 10.35 8.66
C GLU A 104 16.57 10.03 10.16
N SER A 105 16.11 10.97 10.97
CA SER A 105 15.97 10.78 12.43
C SER A 105 14.99 9.68 12.83
N VAL A 106 14.15 9.22 11.89
CA VAL A 106 13.18 8.14 12.12
C VAL A 106 13.86 6.76 12.14
N LYS A 107 15.06 6.61 11.59
CA LYS A 107 15.80 5.34 11.57
C LYS A 107 16.00 4.71 12.95
N ASP A 108 16.06 5.53 14.01
CA ASP A 108 16.24 5.09 15.40
C ASP A 108 14.91 4.96 16.18
N TYR A 109 13.77 5.17 15.51
CA TYR A 109 12.46 5.18 16.16
C TYR A 109 11.89 3.78 16.35
N THR A 110 11.71 3.37 17.60
CA THR A 110 11.20 2.04 17.98
C THR A 110 9.76 2.05 18.50
N GLY A 111 9.01 3.15 18.31
CA GLY A 111 7.66 3.31 18.85
C GLY A 111 6.54 2.66 18.02
N THR A 112 6.82 2.29 16.78
CA THR A 112 5.85 1.70 15.83
C THR A 112 6.52 0.69 14.91
N HIS A 113 5.73 -0.13 14.23
CA HIS A 113 6.20 -1.01 13.14
C HIS A 113 6.29 -0.30 11.78
N ASP A 114 5.77 0.91 11.64
CA ASP A 114 5.58 1.60 10.35
C ASP A 114 6.88 2.10 9.70
N LEU A 115 8.03 1.63 10.18
CA LEU A 115 9.36 2.04 9.65
C LEU A 115 9.54 1.68 8.17
N GLY A 116 8.90 0.61 7.69
CA GLY A 116 8.87 0.31 6.26
C GLY A 116 8.21 1.42 5.46
N PHE A 117 7.04 1.89 5.89
CA PHE A 117 6.35 3.00 5.24
C PHE A 117 7.13 4.32 5.34
N MET A 118 7.68 4.64 6.51
CA MET A 118 8.36 5.91 6.75
C MET A 118 9.76 5.97 6.12
N ILE A 119 10.49 4.86 6.12
CA ILE A 119 11.88 4.79 5.67
C ILE A 119 12.02 4.04 4.34
N PHE A 120 11.50 2.81 4.22
CA PHE A 120 11.80 2.01 3.04
C PHE A 120 11.14 2.55 1.77
N CYS A 121 9.93 3.07 1.85
CA CYS A 121 9.29 3.70 0.70
C CYS A 121 10.17 4.82 0.08
N PRO A 122 10.65 5.86 0.82
CA PRO A 122 11.50 6.90 0.22
C PRO A 122 12.97 6.49 0.09
N PHE A 123 13.62 5.95 1.14
CA PHE A 123 15.05 5.63 1.08
C PHE A 123 15.35 4.44 0.18
N GLY A 124 14.47 3.44 0.12
CA GLY A 124 14.61 2.31 -0.79
C GLY A 124 14.58 2.74 -2.26
N ASN A 125 13.62 3.61 -2.64
CA ASN A 125 13.57 4.20 -3.96
C ASN A 125 14.79 5.11 -4.24
N ALA A 126 15.22 5.91 -3.27
CA ALA A 126 16.42 6.74 -3.37
C ALA A 126 17.67 5.90 -3.65
N TYR A 127 17.91 4.85 -2.87
CA TYR A 127 19.04 3.96 -3.06
C TYR A 127 18.99 3.25 -4.42
N ARG A 128 17.83 2.70 -4.78
CA ARG A 128 17.63 2.01 -6.06
C ARG A 128 17.94 2.90 -7.26
N LEU A 129 17.61 4.19 -7.19
CA LEU A 129 17.76 5.14 -8.30
C LEU A 129 19.12 5.84 -8.35
N THR A 130 19.79 5.98 -7.20
CA THR A 130 21.04 6.76 -7.12
C THR A 130 22.27 5.92 -6.83
N GLY A 131 22.12 4.78 -6.15
CA GLY A 131 23.24 3.99 -5.65
C GLY A 131 24.01 4.66 -4.49
N ASP A 132 23.48 5.72 -3.89
CA ASP A 132 24.13 6.43 -2.78
C ASP A 132 24.01 5.60 -1.49
N GLU A 133 25.16 5.13 -0.98
CA GLU A 133 25.26 4.27 0.20
C GLU A 133 24.67 4.92 1.47
N TYR A 134 24.61 6.25 1.53
CA TYR A 134 23.92 6.96 2.62
C TYR A 134 22.49 6.46 2.84
N TYR A 135 21.73 6.26 1.77
CA TYR A 135 20.35 5.77 1.89
C TYR A 135 20.28 4.34 2.42
N LYS A 136 21.21 3.49 2.01
CA LYS A 136 21.34 2.12 2.50
C LYS A 136 21.67 2.07 3.99
N GLU A 137 22.63 2.89 4.46
CA GLU A 137 22.97 2.98 5.88
C GLU A 137 21.77 3.37 6.75
N VAL A 138 20.92 4.28 6.27
CA VAL A 138 19.68 4.66 6.96
C VAL A 138 18.69 3.49 7.01
N ILE A 139 18.53 2.74 5.91
CA ILE A 139 17.67 1.55 5.86
C ILE A 139 18.16 0.46 6.80
N GLU A 140 19.47 0.18 6.83
CA GLU A 140 20.07 -0.81 7.72
C GLU A 140 19.82 -0.48 9.20
N GLN A 141 20.00 0.78 9.60
CA GLN A 141 19.69 1.23 10.96
C GLN A 141 18.19 1.14 11.28
N ALA A 142 17.33 1.55 10.35
CA ALA A 142 15.88 1.43 10.53
C ALA A 142 15.42 -0.04 10.63
N SER A 143 16.08 -0.92 9.88
CA SER A 143 15.84 -2.36 9.97
C SER A 143 16.20 -2.93 11.34
N ALA A 144 17.33 -2.51 11.92
CA ALA A 144 17.67 -2.89 13.29
C ALA A 144 16.63 -2.37 14.31
N SER A 145 16.16 -1.14 14.12
CA SER A 145 15.11 -0.55 14.97
C SER A 145 13.77 -1.30 14.86
N LEU A 146 13.36 -1.70 13.64
CA LEU A 146 12.15 -2.51 13.43
C LEU A 146 12.31 -3.92 13.99
N ALA A 147 13.44 -4.58 13.74
CA ALA A 147 13.73 -5.92 14.24
C ALA A 147 13.75 -5.98 15.78
N SER A 148 14.13 -4.90 16.47
CA SER A 148 14.10 -4.82 17.94
C SER A 148 12.68 -4.96 18.53
N ARG A 149 11.64 -4.85 17.73
CA ARG A 149 10.22 -5.03 18.11
C ARG A 149 9.73 -6.47 18.00
N TYR A 150 10.59 -7.37 17.50
CA TYR A 150 10.28 -8.78 17.39
C TYR A 150 10.33 -9.45 18.76
N ASN A 151 9.36 -10.32 19.03
CA ASN A 151 9.31 -11.17 20.21
C ASN A 151 9.34 -12.64 19.76
N GLU A 152 10.34 -13.38 20.20
CA GLU A 152 10.55 -14.79 19.82
C GLU A 152 9.41 -15.71 20.29
N GLN A 153 8.83 -15.43 21.47
CA GLN A 153 7.74 -16.23 22.01
C GLN A 153 6.45 -16.09 21.20
N VAL A 154 6.17 -14.86 20.74
CA VAL A 154 5.02 -14.57 19.87
C VAL A 154 5.33 -14.95 18.42
N GLY A 155 6.56 -14.84 18.00
CA GLY A 155 6.99 -15.03 16.61
C GLY A 155 6.62 -13.87 15.69
N CYS A 156 6.33 -12.68 16.24
CA CYS A 156 5.90 -11.50 15.48
C CYS A 156 6.60 -10.22 15.93
N ILE A 157 6.54 -9.22 15.06
CA ILE A 157 6.93 -7.84 15.34
C ILE A 157 5.73 -7.10 15.92
N ARG A 158 5.88 -6.47 17.09
CA ARG A 158 4.84 -5.65 17.72
C ARG A 158 4.51 -4.42 16.86
N SER A 159 3.21 -4.20 16.62
CA SER A 159 2.77 -3.05 15.81
C SER A 159 2.79 -1.73 16.58
N TRP A 160 2.15 -1.67 17.73
CA TRP A 160 2.06 -0.45 18.56
C TRP A 160 2.43 -0.72 20.00
N ASN A 161 2.82 0.34 20.68
CA ASN A 161 2.93 0.38 22.13
C ASN A 161 1.61 0.97 22.66
N THR A 162 0.76 0.17 23.28
CA THR A 162 -0.57 0.63 23.71
C THR A 162 -0.54 1.44 25.00
N GLY A 163 0.52 1.29 25.78
CA GLY A 163 0.62 1.89 27.10
C GLY A 163 -0.40 1.36 28.11
N ARG A 164 -1.09 0.28 27.80
CA ARG A 164 -2.05 -0.39 28.71
C ARG A 164 -1.32 -1.10 29.85
N LYS A 165 -0.84 -0.32 30.82
CA LYS A 165 -0.20 -0.86 32.02
C LYS A 165 -1.13 -1.76 32.84
N GLU A 166 -2.44 -1.59 32.68
CA GLU A 166 -3.47 -2.31 33.44
C GLU A 166 -3.73 -3.73 32.91
N ASN A 167 -3.34 -4.04 31.67
CA ASN A 167 -3.55 -5.33 31.06
C ASN A 167 -2.38 -5.66 30.10
N PRO A 168 -1.19 -6.00 30.66
CA PRO A 168 0.00 -6.28 29.86
C PRO A 168 -0.18 -7.47 28.91
N GLU A 169 -1.09 -8.39 29.21
CA GLU A 169 -1.43 -9.53 28.37
C GLU A 169 -2.03 -9.11 27.01
N LEU A 170 -2.63 -7.91 26.92
CA LEU A 170 -3.22 -7.35 25.69
C LEU A 170 -2.30 -6.33 25.01
N ASP A 171 -1.07 -6.16 25.47
CA ASP A 171 -0.19 -5.10 24.99
C ASP A 171 0.61 -5.50 23.73
N PHE A 172 0.75 -6.80 23.45
CA PHE A 172 1.42 -7.24 22.23
C PHE A 172 0.46 -7.36 21.07
N MET A 173 0.24 -6.23 20.36
CA MET A 173 -0.65 -6.19 19.21
C MET A 173 0.11 -6.27 17.91
N VAL A 174 -0.44 -7.07 17.00
CA VAL A 174 0.01 -7.21 15.61
C VAL A 174 -1.17 -6.85 14.71
N ILE A 175 -0.95 -5.97 13.73
CA ILE A 175 -1.93 -5.66 12.70
C ILE A 175 -1.46 -6.14 11.34
N ILE A 176 -2.41 -6.41 10.47
CA ILE A 176 -2.13 -6.94 9.13
C ILE A 176 -1.21 -6.02 8.30
N ASP A 177 -1.27 -4.71 8.54
CA ASP A 177 -0.44 -3.66 7.90
C ASP A 177 1.06 -3.92 8.06
N ASN A 178 1.46 -4.68 9.12
CA ASN A 178 2.86 -5.01 9.34
C ASN A 178 3.48 -5.83 8.20
N MET A 179 2.67 -6.57 7.44
CA MET A 179 3.11 -7.28 6.25
C MET A 179 3.76 -6.36 5.21
N MET A 180 3.43 -5.06 5.22
CA MET A 180 4.03 -4.06 4.33
C MET A 180 5.39 -3.57 4.82
N ASN A 181 5.67 -3.68 6.12
CA ASN A 181 6.87 -3.11 6.74
C ASN A 181 8.04 -4.10 6.79
N ILE A 182 7.77 -5.40 6.67
CA ILE A 182 8.81 -6.43 6.72
C ILE A 182 9.61 -6.55 5.41
N GLU A 183 9.19 -5.91 4.32
CA GLU A 183 9.96 -5.82 3.07
C GLU A 183 11.36 -5.22 3.34
N MET A 184 11.42 -4.17 4.12
CA MET A 184 12.67 -3.51 4.52
C MET A 184 13.63 -4.50 5.19
N LEU A 185 13.14 -5.35 6.08
CA LEU A 185 13.94 -6.36 6.78
C LEU A 185 14.46 -7.44 5.82
N GLU A 186 13.60 -7.94 4.94
CA GLU A 186 13.98 -8.96 3.96
C GLU A 186 14.99 -8.40 2.95
N TRP A 187 14.83 -7.14 2.55
CA TRP A 187 15.76 -6.44 1.66
C TRP A 187 17.15 -6.28 2.27
N CYS A 188 17.27 -5.95 3.56
CA CYS A 188 18.56 -5.85 4.27
C CYS A 188 19.28 -7.20 4.39
N GLY A 189 18.56 -8.31 4.34
CA GLY A 189 19.13 -9.68 4.42
C GLY A 189 19.47 -10.02 5.87
N GLY A 190 19.72 -10.04 6.77
CA GLY A 190 20.10 -10.40 8.16
C GLY A 190 18.90 -10.72 9.07
N TYR A 191 17.67 -10.52 8.57
CA TYR A 191 16.43 -10.63 9.35
C TYR A 191 15.43 -11.62 8.77
N SER A 192 15.87 -12.47 7.86
CA SER A 192 14.98 -13.42 7.14
C SER A 192 14.23 -14.39 8.05
N GLU A 193 14.78 -14.76 9.19
CA GLU A 193 14.09 -15.58 10.19
C GLU A 193 12.92 -14.82 10.84
N ILE A 194 13.12 -13.54 11.14
CA ILE A 194 12.10 -12.65 11.72
C ILE A 194 10.97 -12.43 10.72
N THR A 195 11.29 -12.14 9.45
CA THR A 195 10.29 -11.87 8.42
C THR A 195 9.44 -13.10 8.12
N ARG A 196 10.07 -14.28 8.01
CA ARG A 196 9.36 -15.54 7.80
C ARG A 196 8.50 -15.92 8.99
N SER A 197 9.04 -15.83 10.20
CA SER A 197 8.28 -16.09 11.42
C SER A 197 7.05 -15.18 11.50
N HIS A 198 7.23 -13.88 11.26
CA HIS A 198 6.12 -12.92 11.27
C HIS A 198 5.07 -13.25 10.22
N ALA A 199 5.47 -13.51 8.97
CA ALA A 199 4.55 -13.83 7.88
C ALA A 199 3.80 -15.15 8.13
N ASP A 200 4.48 -16.19 8.61
CA ASP A 200 3.86 -17.49 8.91
C ASP A 200 2.87 -17.39 10.08
N LYS A 201 3.23 -16.67 11.16
CA LYS A 201 2.31 -16.39 12.28
C LYS A 201 1.12 -15.53 11.87
N THR A 202 1.30 -14.64 10.92
CA THR A 202 0.19 -13.86 10.35
C THR A 202 -0.75 -14.76 9.52
N ILE A 203 -0.24 -15.73 8.73
CA ILE A 203 -1.08 -16.74 8.07
C ILE A 203 -1.90 -17.53 9.10
N GLU A 204 -1.24 -17.98 10.16
CA GLU A 204 -1.87 -18.83 11.19
C GLU A 204 -2.99 -18.11 11.94
N ASN A 205 -2.80 -16.83 12.26
CA ASN A 205 -3.63 -16.17 13.26
C ASN A 205 -4.51 -15.02 12.75
N HIS A 206 -4.15 -14.36 11.62
CA HIS A 206 -4.91 -13.22 11.10
C HIS A 206 -5.98 -13.61 10.10
N PHE A 207 -5.92 -14.79 9.47
CA PHE A 207 -6.88 -15.17 8.45
C PHE A 207 -8.01 -16.02 9.02
N ARG A 208 -9.24 -15.74 8.55
CA ARG A 208 -10.42 -16.57 8.79
C ARG A 208 -10.49 -17.71 7.77
N GLU A 209 -11.40 -18.65 7.97
CA GLU A 209 -11.59 -19.80 7.07
C GLU A 209 -11.91 -19.38 5.63
N ASP A 210 -12.56 -18.23 5.43
CA ASP A 210 -12.86 -17.66 4.11
C ASP A 210 -11.71 -16.88 3.48
N ASN A 211 -10.55 -16.81 4.14
CA ASN A 211 -9.36 -16.04 3.78
C ASN A 211 -9.49 -14.51 3.91
N SER A 212 -10.54 -14.01 4.55
CA SER A 212 -10.55 -12.63 5.02
C SER A 212 -9.60 -12.48 6.22
N THR A 213 -9.07 -11.27 6.43
CA THR A 213 -8.15 -11.04 7.56
C THR A 213 -8.80 -10.22 8.67
N PHE A 214 -8.49 -10.59 9.91
CA PHE A 214 -8.66 -9.68 11.05
C PHE A 214 -7.71 -8.50 10.92
N HIS A 215 -8.13 -7.33 11.38
CA HIS A 215 -7.22 -6.18 11.42
C HIS A 215 -6.15 -6.36 12.52
N VAL A 216 -6.56 -6.71 13.72
CA VAL A 216 -5.71 -6.78 14.92
C VAL A 216 -5.78 -8.16 15.55
N VAL A 217 -4.62 -8.72 15.85
CA VAL A 217 -4.49 -9.89 16.74
C VAL A 217 -3.63 -9.47 17.93
N ALA A 218 -4.16 -9.65 19.13
CA ALA A 218 -3.42 -9.43 20.38
C ALA A 218 -2.89 -10.77 20.90
N TYR A 219 -1.65 -10.75 21.38
CA TYR A 219 -0.97 -11.93 21.91
C TYR A 219 -0.56 -11.72 23.36
N ASN A 220 -0.53 -12.79 24.12
CA ASN A 220 0.19 -12.82 25.39
C ASN A 220 1.70 -12.86 25.09
N GLU A 221 2.41 -11.81 25.48
CA GLU A 221 3.84 -11.65 25.20
C GLU A 221 4.72 -12.75 25.82
N LEU A 222 4.27 -13.38 26.91
CA LEU A 222 5.02 -14.41 27.64
C LEU A 222 4.75 -15.82 27.13
N THR A 223 3.53 -16.10 26.62
CA THR A 223 3.15 -17.45 26.19
C THR A 223 3.10 -17.58 24.65
N GLY A 224 2.99 -16.46 23.93
CA GLY A 224 2.77 -16.43 22.49
C GLY A 224 1.35 -16.80 22.06
N GLU A 225 0.44 -17.03 23.02
CA GLU A 225 -0.94 -17.39 22.72
C GLU A 225 -1.74 -16.18 22.24
N VAL A 226 -2.68 -16.44 21.32
CA VAL A 226 -3.64 -15.41 20.88
C VAL A 226 -4.66 -15.17 21.98
N VAL A 227 -4.78 -13.92 22.39
CA VAL A 227 -5.73 -13.48 23.43
C VAL A 227 -7.01 -12.93 22.80
N GLU A 228 -6.89 -12.14 21.73
CA GLU A 228 -8.02 -11.46 21.11
C GLU A 228 -7.79 -11.27 19.60
N ARG A 229 -8.87 -11.38 18.84
CA ARG A 229 -8.94 -10.97 17.44
C ARG A 229 -10.01 -9.92 17.28
N ARG A 230 -9.67 -8.77 16.69
CA ARG A 230 -10.60 -7.64 16.59
C ARG A 230 -10.28 -6.72 15.43
N THR A 231 -11.12 -5.72 15.24
CA THR A 231 -10.82 -4.57 14.39
C THR A 231 -10.48 -3.33 15.22
N LYS A 232 -9.88 -2.34 14.53
CA LYS A 232 -9.73 -0.96 15.01
C LYS A 232 -10.24 0.01 13.96
N GLN A 233 -10.00 -0.27 12.68
CA GLN A 233 -10.34 0.59 11.55
C GLN A 233 -11.47 0.03 10.69
N GLY A 234 -11.85 -1.24 10.81
CA GLY A 234 -13.02 -1.84 10.19
C GLY A 234 -14.31 -1.57 10.95
N ASP A 235 -15.43 -2.00 10.40
CA ASP A 235 -16.79 -1.77 10.92
C ASP A 235 -17.06 -2.60 12.17
N ALA A 236 -16.72 -3.88 12.14
CA ALA A 236 -16.89 -4.83 13.25
C ALA A 236 -15.73 -5.83 13.29
N ASP A 237 -15.56 -6.53 14.43
CA ASP A 237 -14.52 -7.55 14.58
C ASP A 237 -14.69 -8.72 13.61
N SER A 238 -15.91 -8.95 13.14
CA SER A 238 -16.23 -9.95 12.12
C SER A 238 -16.12 -9.45 10.69
N SER A 239 -16.03 -8.13 10.46
CA SER A 239 -16.02 -7.54 9.12
C SER A 239 -14.64 -7.58 8.46
N ALA A 240 -14.62 -7.32 7.16
CA ALA A 240 -13.41 -7.30 6.35
C ALA A 240 -13.07 -5.85 5.93
N TRP A 241 -12.25 -5.18 6.72
CA TRP A 241 -11.73 -3.85 6.43
C TRP A 241 -10.90 -3.83 5.14
N ALA A 242 -11.36 -3.10 4.12
CA ALA A 242 -10.86 -3.24 2.76
C ALA A 242 -9.36 -2.94 2.61
N ARG A 243 -8.85 -1.89 3.25
CA ARG A 243 -7.42 -1.56 3.18
C ARG A 243 -6.57 -2.63 3.87
N GLY A 244 -7.04 -3.22 4.97
CA GLY A 244 -6.35 -4.34 5.62
C GLY A 244 -6.26 -5.57 4.72
N GLN A 245 -7.34 -5.88 3.98
CA GLN A 245 -7.32 -6.96 2.98
C GLN A 245 -6.29 -6.64 1.88
N SER A 246 -6.26 -5.41 1.39
CA SER A 246 -5.32 -4.96 0.36
C SER A 246 -3.87 -5.01 0.84
N TRP A 247 -3.59 -4.66 2.11
CA TRP A 247 -2.28 -4.81 2.73
C TRP A 247 -1.84 -6.28 2.78
N GLY A 248 -2.76 -7.19 3.16
CA GLY A 248 -2.50 -8.63 3.14
C GLY A 248 -2.13 -9.13 1.75
N LEU A 249 -2.93 -8.76 0.74
CA LEU A 249 -2.67 -9.14 -0.65
C LEU A 249 -1.30 -8.65 -1.13
N TYR A 250 -0.99 -7.37 -0.93
CA TYR A 250 0.29 -6.79 -1.34
C TYR A 250 1.45 -7.45 -0.56
N GLY A 251 1.34 -7.54 0.77
CA GLY A 251 2.39 -8.05 1.62
C GLY A 251 2.77 -9.50 1.31
N TYR A 252 1.79 -10.38 1.04
CA TYR A 252 2.09 -11.77 0.65
C TYR A 252 2.61 -11.90 -0.77
N THR A 253 2.16 -11.06 -1.71
CA THR A 253 2.74 -10.98 -3.06
C THR A 253 4.21 -10.54 -2.98
N MET A 254 4.50 -9.52 -2.18
CA MET A 254 5.84 -9.04 -1.88
C MET A 254 6.71 -10.12 -1.22
N MET A 255 6.20 -10.82 -0.22
CA MET A 255 6.96 -11.91 0.42
C MET A 255 7.33 -13.01 -0.57
N TYR A 256 6.45 -13.35 -1.51
CA TYR A 256 6.82 -14.28 -2.58
C TYR A 256 7.91 -13.71 -3.49
N ARG A 257 7.82 -12.45 -3.92
CA ARG A 257 8.86 -11.78 -4.72
C ARG A 257 10.22 -11.83 -4.03
N MET A 258 10.26 -11.58 -2.72
CA MET A 258 11.51 -11.48 -1.96
C MET A 258 12.12 -12.85 -1.62
N THR A 259 11.28 -13.89 -1.42
CA THR A 259 11.75 -15.17 -0.88
C THR A 259 11.65 -16.34 -1.87
N GLY A 260 10.78 -16.25 -2.88
CA GLY A 260 10.45 -17.36 -3.78
C GLY A 260 9.64 -18.49 -3.10
N GLU A 261 9.18 -18.32 -1.86
CA GLU A 261 8.50 -19.36 -1.11
C GLU A 261 7.03 -19.48 -1.48
N LYS A 262 6.65 -20.60 -2.08
CA LYS A 262 5.32 -20.85 -2.68
C LYS A 262 4.15 -20.60 -1.73
N ARG A 263 4.32 -20.88 -0.40
CA ARG A 263 3.25 -20.64 0.58
C ARG A 263 2.77 -19.20 0.61
N TYR A 264 3.64 -18.24 0.34
CA TYR A 264 3.28 -16.83 0.30
C TYR A 264 2.52 -16.48 -0.97
N LEU A 265 2.90 -17.05 -2.12
CA LEU A 265 2.11 -16.93 -3.35
C LEU A 265 0.72 -17.55 -3.19
N GLU A 266 0.64 -18.75 -2.59
CA GLU A 266 -0.64 -19.41 -2.32
C GLU A 266 -1.53 -18.58 -1.40
N GLN A 267 -0.96 -17.92 -0.39
CA GLN A 267 -1.71 -17.02 0.48
C GLN A 267 -2.20 -15.76 -0.27
N ALA A 268 -1.35 -15.15 -1.10
CA ALA A 268 -1.75 -14.02 -1.94
C ALA A 268 -2.90 -14.38 -2.89
N VAL A 269 -2.84 -15.56 -3.53
CA VAL A 269 -3.91 -16.08 -4.39
C VAL A 269 -5.21 -16.24 -3.60
N LYS A 270 -5.20 -16.86 -2.42
CA LYS A 270 -6.40 -17.02 -1.58
C LYS A 270 -7.03 -15.68 -1.20
N ILE A 271 -6.21 -14.67 -0.91
CA ILE A 271 -6.71 -13.32 -0.61
C ILE A 271 -7.33 -12.71 -1.87
N ALA A 272 -6.69 -12.80 -3.03
CA ALA A 272 -7.23 -12.30 -4.28
C ALA A 272 -8.57 -12.97 -4.63
N ASP A 273 -8.67 -14.29 -4.48
CA ASP A 273 -9.88 -15.08 -4.73
C ASP A 273 -11.03 -14.70 -3.77
N TYR A 274 -10.72 -14.29 -2.55
CA TYR A 274 -11.70 -13.75 -1.60
C TYR A 274 -12.19 -12.35 -2.03
N LEU A 275 -11.27 -11.47 -2.47
CA LEU A 275 -11.56 -10.05 -2.72
C LEU A 275 -12.29 -9.81 -4.04
N ILE A 276 -11.84 -10.45 -5.12
CA ILE A 276 -12.29 -10.17 -6.48
C ILE A 276 -13.82 -10.28 -6.65
N PRO A 277 -14.49 -11.35 -6.16
CA PRO A 277 -15.93 -11.49 -6.28
C PRO A 277 -16.74 -10.46 -5.47
N ARG A 278 -16.11 -9.77 -4.51
CA ARG A 278 -16.73 -8.79 -3.62
C ARG A 278 -16.59 -7.35 -4.11
N LEU A 279 -15.82 -7.13 -5.17
CA LEU A 279 -15.65 -5.80 -5.73
C LEU A 279 -16.93 -5.32 -6.39
N PRO A 280 -17.30 -4.04 -6.21
CA PRO A 280 -18.41 -3.41 -6.93
C PRO A 280 -18.10 -3.23 -8.42
N GLU A 281 -19.07 -2.74 -9.18
CA GLU A 281 -18.95 -2.58 -10.63
C GLU A 281 -17.74 -1.74 -11.06
N ASP A 282 -17.47 -0.65 -10.33
CA ASP A 282 -16.31 0.24 -10.56
C ASP A 282 -14.98 -0.34 -10.06
N ALA A 283 -14.98 -1.51 -9.47
CA ALA A 283 -13.84 -2.22 -8.89
C ALA A 283 -13.10 -1.45 -7.78
N ILE A 284 -13.61 -0.31 -7.29
CA ILE A 284 -13.08 0.37 -6.12
C ILE A 284 -13.82 -0.10 -4.89
N PRO A 285 -13.14 -0.74 -3.93
CA PRO A 285 -13.83 -1.28 -2.76
C PRO A 285 -14.47 -0.19 -1.92
N ASN A 286 -15.50 -0.56 -1.18
CA ASN A 286 -15.92 0.22 -0.05
C ASN A 286 -14.89 0.07 1.09
N TRP A 287 -14.87 1.00 2.02
CA TRP A 287 -13.91 1.02 3.13
C TRP A 287 -13.88 -0.27 3.98
N ASP A 288 -15.02 -0.96 4.00
CA ASP A 288 -15.20 -2.27 4.61
C ASP A 288 -16.19 -3.06 3.75
N TYR A 289 -15.92 -4.34 3.49
CA TYR A 289 -16.72 -5.15 2.58
C TYR A 289 -18.09 -5.52 3.15
N ASP A 290 -18.24 -5.48 4.46
CA ASP A 290 -19.43 -5.95 5.19
C ASP A 290 -20.21 -4.80 5.85
N ALA A 291 -19.71 -3.56 5.80
CA ALA A 291 -20.36 -2.41 6.42
C ALA A 291 -21.64 -2.01 5.70
N GLU A 292 -22.69 -1.66 6.47
CA GLU A 292 -23.91 -1.06 5.93
C GLU A 292 -23.67 0.32 5.32
N LYS A 293 -22.86 1.15 6.02
CA LYS A 293 -22.51 2.50 5.58
C LYS A 293 -21.39 2.43 4.55
N GLN A 294 -21.74 2.77 3.33
CA GLN A 294 -20.87 2.65 2.18
C GLN A 294 -20.11 3.96 1.92
N PHE A 295 -18.77 3.89 1.98
CA PHE A 295 -17.84 4.89 1.50
C PHE A 295 -16.82 4.20 0.62
N LYS A 296 -16.49 4.79 -0.53
CA LYS A 296 -15.40 4.26 -1.36
C LYS A 296 -14.05 4.50 -0.69
N ASP A 297 -13.15 3.52 -0.80
CA ASP A 297 -11.76 3.69 -0.39
C ASP A 297 -10.82 3.52 -1.59
N SER A 298 -10.53 4.64 -2.24
CA SER A 298 -9.60 4.69 -3.38
C SER A 298 -8.19 4.23 -3.00
N SER A 299 -7.79 4.39 -1.73
CA SER A 299 -6.48 3.91 -1.26
C SER A 299 -6.41 2.38 -1.23
N ALA A 300 -7.47 1.71 -0.77
CA ALA A 300 -7.54 0.26 -0.84
C ALA A 300 -7.54 -0.24 -2.30
N GLY A 301 -8.24 0.51 -3.20
CA GLY A 301 -8.26 0.22 -4.63
C GLY A 301 -6.88 0.35 -5.29
N SER A 302 -6.11 1.39 -4.97
CA SER A 302 -4.77 1.60 -5.54
C SER A 302 -3.75 0.57 -5.04
N ILE A 303 -3.77 0.23 -3.75
CA ILE A 303 -2.93 -0.81 -3.15
C ILE A 303 -3.24 -2.17 -3.80
N MET A 304 -4.52 -2.50 -3.92
CA MET A 304 -4.97 -3.75 -4.54
C MET A 304 -4.56 -3.82 -6.02
N ALA A 305 -4.72 -2.74 -6.79
CA ALA A 305 -4.32 -2.69 -8.19
C ALA A 305 -2.81 -2.96 -8.36
N SER A 306 -1.97 -2.32 -7.52
CA SER A 306 -0.52 -2.53 -7.55
C SER A 306 -0.15 -3.99 -7.24
N ALA A 307 -0.79 -4.57 -6.21
CA ALA A 307 -0.58 -5.96 -5.83
C ALA A 307 -1.04 -6.96 -6.91
N LEU A 308 -2.21 -6.73 -7.52
CA LEU A 308 -2.74 -7.62 -8.56
C LEU A 308 -1.91 -7.61 -9.85
N ILE A 309 -1.32 -6.46 -10.23
CA ILE A 309 -0.40 -6.39 -11.37
C ILE A 309 0.83 -7.25 -11.11
N GLU A 310 1.40 -7.16 -9.92
CA GLU A 310 2.55 -7.98 -9.53
C GLU A 310 2.17 -9.47 -9.44
N LEU A 311 1.03 -9.80 -8.82
CA LEU A 311 0.53 -11.16 -8.72
C LEU A 311 0.26 -11.79 -10.10
N TYR A 312 -0.24 -10.99 -11.06
CA TYR A 312 -0.33 -11.41 -12.47
C TYR A 312 1.04 -11.78 -13.03
N GLY A 313 2.07 -10.99 -12.77
CA GLY A 313 3.44 -11.27 -13.20
C GLY A 313 3.94 -12.65 -12.72
N HIS A 314 3.57 -13.06 -11.53
CA HIS A 314 3.96 -14.34 -10.93
C HIS A 314 3.10 -15.53 -11.37
N THR A 315 1.80 -15.33 -11.57
CA THR A 315 0.83 -16.41 -11.80
C THR A 315 0.40 -16.56 -13.26
N GLN A 316 0.51 -15.50 -14.05
CA GLN A 316 -0.05 -15.37 -15.41
C GLN A 316 -1.58 -15.55 -15.46
N ASN A 317 -2.27 -15.39 -14.32
CA ASN A 317 -3.73 -15.41 -14.28
C ASN A 317 -4.28 -14.07 -14.82
N ALA A 318 -4.86 -14.10 -16.01
CA ALA A 318 -5.39 -12.92 -16.70
C ALA A 318 -6.50 -12.19 -15.94
N GLU A 319 -7.21 -12.86 -15.03
CA GLU A 319 -8.25 -12.25 -14.21
C GLU A 319 -7.67 -11.16 -13.29
N TYR A 320 -6.49 -11.40 -12.69
CA TYR A 320 -5.83 -10.43 -11.81
C TYR A 320 -5.49 -9.14 -12.57
N LEU A 321 -4.96 -9.28 -13.79
CA LEU A 321 -4.68 -8.11 -14.64
C LEU A 321 -5.97 -7.40 -15.05
N ALA A 322 -7.01 -8.13 -15.43
CA ALA A 322 -8.29 -7.55 -15.84
C ALA A 322 -8.95 -6.76 -14.71
N VAL A 323 -8.86 -7.24 -13.47
CA VAL A 323 -9.35 -6.53 -12.29
C VAL A 323 -8.54 -5.27 -12.03
N ALA A 324 -7.21 -5.36 -12.06
CA ALA A 324 -6.33 -4.20 -11.90
C ALA A 324 -6.57 -3.14 -13.00
N GLU A 325 -6.80 -3.54 -14.25
CA GLU A 325 -7.18 -2.62 -15.33
C GLU A 325 -8.50 -1.89 -15.04
N ARG A 326 -9.51 -2.59 -14.52
CA ARG A 326 -10.78 -1.94 -14.13
C ARG A 326 -10.56 -0.94 -13.00
N GLN A 327 -9.77 -1.30 -11.96
CA GLN A 327 -9.41 -0.40 -10.87
C GLN A 327 -8.68 0.83 -11.39
N LEU A 328 -7.67 0.66 -12.24
CA LEU A 328 -6.92 1.79 -12.81
C LEU A 328 -7.82 2.69 -13.69
N ARG A 329 -8.74 2.12 -14.48
CA ARG A 329 -9.72 2.93 -15.26
C ARG A 329 -10.61 3.77 -14.34
N SER A 330 -11.08 3.20 -13.25
CA SER A 330 -11.87 3.94 -12.26
C SER A 330 -11.05 5.02 -11.59
N LEU A 331 -9.84 4.69 -11.13
CA LEU A 331 -8.95 5.63 -10.44
C LEU A 331 -8.53 6.83 -11.29
N VAL A 332 -8.40 6.68 -12.63
CA VAL A 332 -8.10 7.82 -13.53
C VAL A 332 -9.34 8.56 -14.02
N SER A 333 -10.54 8.13 -13.66
CA SER A 333 -11.78 8.80 -14.04
C SER A 333 -12.00 10.10 -13.26
N GLU A 334 -12.84 11.00 -13.77
CA GLU A 334 -13.20 12.25 -13.08
C GLU A 334 -13.87 12.01 -11.71
N ALA A 335 -14.44 10.83 -11.48
CA ALA A 335 -15.00 10.47 -10.18
C ALA A 335 -13.91 10.36 -9.10
N TYR A 336 -12.77 9.78 -9.44
CA TYR A 336 -11.72 9.48 -8.46
C TYR A 336 -10.46 10.32 -8.62
N PHE A 337 -10.18 10.90 -9.78
CA PHE A 337 -8.95 11.63 -10.05
C PHE A 337 -9.16 13.15 -10.01
N ALA A 338 -8.27 13.89 -9.35
CA ALA A 338 -8.30 15.33 -9.26
C ALA A 338 -7.65 15.98 -10.50
N LYS A 339 -8.13 17.18 -10.87
CA LYS A 339 -7.45 18.04 -11.85
C LYS A 339 -6.34 18.82 -11.17
N VAL A 340 -5.40 19.34 -11.96
CA VAL A 340 -4.33 20.21 -11.45
C VAL A 340 -4.91 21.37 -10.64
N GLY A 341 -4.39 21.56 -9.44
CA GLY A 341 -4.82 22.63 -8.50
C GLY A 341 -6.06 22.28 -7.67
N GLU A 342 -6.69 21.12 -7.90
CA GLU A 342 -7.80 20.62 -7.08
C GLU A 342 -7.32 19.75 -5.93
N ASN A 343 -8.23 19.38 -5.04
CA ASN A 343 -8.04 18.37 -3.98
C ASN A 343 -6.82 18.63 -3.07
N GLY A 344 -6.40 19.88 -2.91
CA GLY A 344 -5.23 20.23 -2.12
C GLY A 344 -3.89 19.70 -2.65
N ASN A 345 -3.83 19.44 -3.95
CA ASN A 345 -2.73 18.81 -4.68
C ASN A 345 -2.56 17.29 -4.42
N PHE A 346 -3.55 16.62 -3.87
CA PHE A 346 -3.61 15.17 -3.87
C PHE A 346 -4.26 14.65 -5.15
N LEU A 347 -3.90 13.44 -5.58
CA LEU A 347 -4.34 12.84 -6.84
C LEU A 347 -5.72 12.20 -6.72
N LEU A 348 -5.88 11.30 -5.75
CA LEU A 348 -7.10 10.51 -5.59
C LEU A 348 -8.09 11.17 -4.64
N LYS A 349 -9.37 11.02 -4.94
CA LYS A 349 -10.51 11.38 -4.11
C LYS A 349 -11.06 10.14 -3.41
N HIS A 350 -11.94 10.32 -2.43
CA HIS A 350 -12.73 9.25 -1.84
C HIS A 350 -11.91 8.15 -1.14
N GLY A 351 -10.94 8.54 -0.33
CA GLY A 351 -10.25 7.63 0.58
C GLY A 351 -10.87 7.62 1.97
N VAL A 352 -10.69 6.53 2.70
CA VAL A 352 -11.14 6.40 4.09
C VAL A 352 -9.98 5.96 5.00
N GLY A 353 -9.48 6.88 5.82
CA GLY A 353 -8.43 6.58 6.79
C GLY A 353 -8.95 5.77 7.98
N HIS A 354 -9.93 6.32 8.73
CA HIS A 354 -10.44 5.67 9.94
C HIS A 354 -11.88 6.11 10.24
N LEU A 355 -12.86 5.44 9.62
CA LEU A 355 -14.28 5.77 9.79
C LEU A 355 -14.77 5.62 11.25
N PRO A 356 -14.45 4.54 12.00
CA PRO A 356 -14.87 4.43 13.39
C PRO A 356 -14.34 5.55 14.29
N GLY A 357 -13.17 6.10 13.97
CA GLY A 357 -12.58 7.25 14.66
C GLY A 357 -13.04 8.61 14.10
N ASN A 358 -13.95 8.64 13.13
CA ASN A 358 -14.40 9.83 12.42
C ASN A 358 -13.24 10.71 11.92
N SER A 359 -12.22 10.06 11.37
CA SER A 359 -10.99 10.70 10.89
C SER A 359 -10.69 10.27 9.46
N GLU A 360 -10.41 11.26 8.60
CA GLU A 360 -10.07 11.01 7.20
C GLU A 360 -11.13 10.20 6.46
N VAL A 361 -12.37 10.70 6.44
CA VAL A 361 -13.53 10.06 5.79
C VAL A 361 -13.87 10.79 4.52
N ASP A 362 -13.86 10.07 3.39
CA ASP A 362 -14.17 10.61 2.06
C ASP A 362 -13.21 11.75 1.66
N VAL A 363 -11.92 11.55 1.85
CA VAL A 363 -10.84 12.53 1.62
C VAL A 363 -9.68 11.91 0.85
N PRO A 364 -8.77 12.72 0.25
CA PRO A 364 -7.54 12.20 -0.34
C PRO A 364 -6.58 11.68 0.75
N LEU A 365 -5.77 10.69 0.39
CA LEU A 365 -4.82 10.06 1.29
C LEU A 365 -3.47 9.90 0.59
N SER A 366 -2.38 10.40 1.19
CA SER A 366 -1.04 10.39 0.58
C SER A 366 -0.55 8.99 0.18
N TYR A 367 -0.90 7.97 0.94
CA TYR A 367 -0.57 6.58 0.58
C TYR A 367 -1.43 6.04 -0.57
N GLY A 368 -2.66 6.53 -0.73
CA GLY A 368 -3.49 6.23 -1.91
C GLY A 368 -2.81 6.72 -3.19
N ASP A 369 -2.27 7.93 -3.17
CA ASP A 369 -1.57 8.54 -4.30
C ASP A 369 -0.27 7.77 -4.61
N TYR A 370 0.53 7.43 -3.59
CA TYR A 370 1.76 6.65 -3.78
C TYR A 370 1.49 5.31 -4.48
N TYR A 371 0.55 4.52 -3.98
CA TYR A 371 0.24 3.22 -4.58
C TYR A 371 -0.46 3.34 -5.94
N PHE A 372 -1.17 4.43 -6.21
CA PHE A 372 -1.68 4.71 -7.55
C PHE A 372 -0.54 4.96 -8.54
N ILE A 373 0.45 5.79 -8.19
CA ILE A 373 1.63 6.05 -9.04
C ILE A 373 2.39 4.73 -9.29
N GLU A 374 2.63 3.95 -8.24
CA GLU A 374 3.28 2.65 -8.35
C GLU A 374 2.52 1.70 -9.28
N ALA A 375 1.20 1.56 -9.09
CA ALA A 375 0.35 0.70 -9.93
C ALA A 375 0.36 1.15 -11.39
N ALA A 376 0.29 2.46 -11.65
CA ALA A 376 0.34 3.03 -12.99
C ALA A 376 1.70 2.72 -13.66
N MET A 377 2.80 2.89 -12.95
CA MET A 377 4.14 2.57 -13.47
C MET A 377 4.32 1.08 -13.73
N ARG A 378 3.89 0.22 -12.79
CA ARG A 378 3.89 -1.25 -12.98
C ARG A 378 3.11 -1.66 -14.22
N TYR A 379 1.91 -1.10 -14.42
CA TYR A 379 1.09 -1.41 -15.59
C TYR A 379 1.71 -0.89 -16.89
N LEU A 380 2.32 0.28 -16.90
CA LEU A 380 2.99 0.84 -18.08
C LEU A 380 4.23 0.04 -18.47
N ALA A 381 4.84 -0.69 -17.56
CA ALA A 381 6.00 -1.55 -17.79
C ALA A 381 5.63 -2.93 -18.38
N LEU A 382 4.34 -3.34 -18.36
CA LEU A 382 3.84 -4.52 -19.07
C LEU A 382 3.79 -4.27 -20.59
#